data_c3dbf3f38a44a596aa07037a96d2689d
#
_entry.id   c3dbf3f38a44a596aa07037a96d2689d
#
_cell.length_a   1.000
_cell.length_b   1.000
_cell.length_c   1.000
_cell.angle_alpha   90.00
_cell.angle_beta   90.00
_cell.angle_gamma   90.00
#
_symmetry.space_group_name_H-M   'P 1'
#
loop_
_entity.id
_entity.type
_entity.pdbx_description
1 polymer ?
#
loop_
_entity_poly.entity_id
_entity_poly.type
_entity_poly.pdbx_seq_one_letter_code
_entity_poly.pdbx_strand_id
1 'polypeptide(L)'
;MSGPVRTRFAPSPTGYLHVGGARTALFNWLFARQHGGSFILRVEDTDEARNTEEARQAIFNGMRWLGLDWDEGHDAGGACGPYFQSQRSEIYERWFEKLRTADRVYQDEGAWRFRFERRPVTVHDLVCGEVTIDYRDESNTPDMVVRRSDGSFVFHFVNVVDDI
;
A
#
# COMPACT_ATOMS: atom_id res chain seq x y z
N MET A 1 7.67 -1.76 19.61
CA MET A 1 6.41 -2.03 18.88
C MET A 1 5.51 -2.77 19.84
N SER A 2 4.33 -2.24 20.18
CA SER A 2 3.45 -2.77 21.25
C SER A 2 2.31 -3.66 20.74
N GLY A 3 2.28 -4.01 19.47
CA GLY A 3 1.26 -4.87 18.84
C GLY A 3 1.87 -6.08 18.14
N PRO A 4 1.04 -7.05 17.73
CA PRO A 4 1.50 -8.19 16.94
C PRO A 4 2.10 -7.70 15.62
N VAL A 5 3.18 -8.34 15.19
CA VAL A 5 3.83 -8.02 13.91
C VAL A 5 2.87 -8.39 12.77
N ARG A 6 2.65 -7.44 11.86
CA ARG A 6 1.89 -7.64 10.63
C ARG A 6 2.72 -7.18 9.44
N THR A 7 3.01 -8.07 8.53
CA THR A 7 3.71 -7.76 7.28
C THR A 7 2.80 -8.02 6.10
N ARG A 8 3.09 -7.38 4.98
CA ARG A 8 2.30 -7.62 3.77
C ARG A 8 3.16 -7.75 2.53
N PHE A 9 2.69 -8.55 1.59
CA PHE A 9 3.10 -8.52 0.20
C PHE A 9 1.92 -8.04 -0.64
N ALA A 10 2.14 -7.05 -1.49
CA ALA A 10 1.08 -6.41 -2.26
C ALA A 10 1.46 -6.38 -3.75
N PRO A 11 1.36 -7.52 -4.45
CA PRO A 11 1.68 -7.58 -5.87
C PRO A 11 0.61 -6.96 -6.76
N SER A 12 1.04 -6.27 -7.82
CA SER A 12 0.15 -5.89 -8.92
C SER A 12 0.07 -7.07 -9.91
N PRO A 13 -1.14 -7.53 -10.29
CA PRO A 13 -1.31 -8.71 -11.14
C PRO A 13 -1.11 -8.37 -12.63
N THR A 14 0.12 -7.98 -12.97
CA THR A 14 0.52 -7.60 -14.34
C THR A 14 1.28 -8.70 -15.06
N GLY A 15 1.29 -9.91 -14.52
CA GLY A 15 1.96 -11.09 -15.07
C GLY A 15 2.39 -12.08 -13.99
N TYR A 16 3.40 -12.88 -14.30
CA TYR A 16 3.93 -13.88 -13.36
C TYR A 16 4.70 -13.22 -12.21
N LEU A 17 4.72 -13.91 -11.07
CA LEU A 17 5.57 -13.53 -9.94
C LEU A 17 7.05 -13.64 -10.37
N HIS A 18 7.72 -12.49 -10.50
CA HIS A 18 9.15 -12.47 -10.83
C HIS A 18 10.01 -12.60 -9.56
N VAL A 19 11.30 -12.91 -9.72
CA VAL A 19 12.23 -13.18 -8.62
C VAL A 19 12.32 -12.02 -7.61
N GLY A 20 12.21 -10.78 -8.06
CA GLY A 20 12.19 -9.60 -7.16
C GLY A 20 10.94 -9.58 -6.26
N GLY A 21 9.76 -9.88 -6.83
CA GLY A 21 8.52 -10.03 -6.06
C GLY A 21 8.61 -11.20 -5.08
N ALA A 22 9.09 -12.35 -5.53
CA ALA A 22 9.30 -13.53 -4.68
C ALA A 22 10.25 -13.23 -3.50
N ARG A 23 11.34 -12.52 -3.75
CA ARG A 23 12.27 -12.07 -2.70
C ARG A 23 11.57 -11.16 -1.68
N THR A 24 10.81 -10.17 -2.13
CA THR A 24 10.08 -9.27 -1.24
C THR A 24 9.06 -10.05 -0.40
N ALA A 25 8.29 -10.95 -1.02
CA ALA A 25 7.35 -11.81 -0.31
C ALA A 25 8.06 -12.67 0.75
N LEU A 26 9.18 -13.31 0.39
CA LEU A 26 9.95 -14.18 1.29
C LEU A 26 10.44 -13.41 2.54
N PHE A 27 11.00 -12.21 2.38
CA PHE A 27 11.49 -11.43 3.53
C PHE A 27 10.33 -11.03 4.47
N ASN A 28 9.21 -10.60 3.93
CA ASN A 28 8.03 -10.26 4.72
C ASN A 28 7.46 -11.49 5.45
N TRP A 29 7.39 -12.62 4.76
CA TRP A 29 6.93 -13.90 5.31
C TRP A 29 7.83 -14.38 6.45
N LEU A 30 9.16 -14.40 6.23
CA LEU A 30 10.13 -14.80 7.24
C LEU A 30 10.05 -13.91 8.48
N PHE A 31 9.94 -12.60 8.29
CA PHE A 31 9.83 -11.67 9.40
C PHE A 31 8.55 -11.91 10.23
N ALA A 32 7.40 -12.10 9.57
CA ALA A 32 6.17 -12.45 10.25
C ALA A 32 6.30 -13.75 11.04
N ARG A 33 6.79 -14.82 10.40
CA ARG A 33 6.95 -16.16 11.03
C ARG A 33 7.92 -16.12 12.20
N GLN A 34 9.05 -15.42 12.08
CA GLN A 34 10.03 -15.27 13.15
C GLN A 34 9.44 -14.62 14.41
N HIS A 35 8.48 -13.69 14.24
CA HIS A 35 7.89 -12.94 15.35
C HIS A 35 6.52 -13.45 15.78
N GLY A 36 6.07 -14.60 15.28
CA GLY A 36 4.72 -15.12 15.55
C GLY A 36 3.60 -14.17 15.10
N GLY A 37 3.89 -13.39 14.04
CA GLY A 37 2.99 -12.40 13.48
C GLY A 37 2.19 -12.92 12.29
N SER A 38 1.46 -12.02 11.62
CA SER A 38 0.63 -12.33 10.44
C SER A 38 1.27 -11.82 9.16
N PHE A 39 1.24 -12.65 8.12
CA PHE A 39 1.61 -12.28 6.76
C PHE A 39 0.37 -12.13 5.88
N ILE A 40 0.24 -11.00 5.22
CA ILE A 40 -0.96 -10.58 4.48
C ILE A 40 -0.65 -10.56 2.98
N LEU A 41 -1.53 -11.11 2.17
CA LEU A 41 -1.49 -10.99 0.72
C LEU A 41 -2.60 -10.06 0.23
N ARG A 42 -2.23 -8.85 -0.20
CA ARG A 42 -3.14 -7.85 -0.78
C ARG A 42 -2.83 -7.68 -2.26
N VAL A 43 -3.82 -7.70 -3.11
CA VAL A 43 -3.66 -7.55 -4.56
C VAL A 43 -3.89 -6.08 -4.97
N GLU A 44 -2.91 -5.48 -5.63
CA GLU A 44 -2.99 -4.10 -6.15
C GLU A 44 -3.49 -4.11 -7.60
N ASP A 45 -4.80 -4.25 -7.76
CA ASP A 45 -5.49 -4.48 -9.03
C ASP A 45 -6.24 -3.27 -9.59
N THR A 46 -5.75 -2.06 -9.31
CA THR A 46 -6.39 -0.82 -9.76
C THR A 46 -6.19 -0.52 -11.26
N ASP A 47 -5.24 -1.18 -11.93
CA ASP A 47 -5.02 -1.05 -13.38
C ASP A 47 -5.79 -2.14 -14.13
N GLU A 48 -7.07 -1.88 -14.42
CA GLU A 48 -7.98 -2.84 -15.06
C GLU A 48 -7.48 -3.36 -16.41
N ALA A 49 -6.73 -2.55 -17.17
CA ALA A 49 -6.24 -2.92 -18.50
C ALA A 49 -5.18 -4.04 -18.45
N ARG A 50 -4.42 -4.16 -17.37
CA ARG A 50 -3.36 -5.15 -17.18
C ARG A 50 -3.70 -6.23 -16.15
N ASN A 51 -4.85 -6.11 -15.52
CA ASN A 51 -5.26 -6.97 -14.42
C ASN A 51 -6.18 -8.06 -14.94
N THR A 52 -5.62 -9.23 -15.23
CA THR A 52 -6.39 -10.40 -15.67
C THR A 52 -6.52 -11.43 -14.56
N GLU A 53 -7.55 -12.28 -14.65
CA GLU A 53 -7.72 -13.38 -13.70
C GLU A 53 -6.55 -14.36 -13.78
N GLU A 54 -6.03 -14.62 -14.97
CA GLU A 54 -4.86 -15.50 -15.19
C GLU A 54 -3.62 -14.96 -14.46
N ALA A 55 -3.39 -13.63 -14.52
CA ALA A 55 -2.27 -12.99 -13.84
C ALA A 55 -2.42 -13.08 -12.31
N ARG A 56 -3.65 -12.90 -11.78
CA ARG A 56 -3.95 -13.11 -10.34
C ARG A 56 -3.66 -14.54 -9.90
N GLN A 57 -4.16 -15.51 -10.65
CA GLN A 57 -3.92 -16.93 -10.35
C GLN A 57 -2.45 -17.30 -10.46
N ALA A 58 -1.72 -16.73 -11.42
CA ALA A 58 -0.27 -16.96 -11.54
C ALA A 58 0.50 -16.48 -10.29
N ILE A 59 0.11 -15.36 -9.69
CA ILE A 59 0.70 -14.88 -8.43
C ILE A 59 0.39 -15.88 -7.29
N PHE A 60 -0.88 -16.25 -7.10
CA PHE A 60 -1.28 -17.16 -6.02
C PHE A 60 -0.60 -18.53 -6.16
N ASN A 61 -0.54 -19.06 -7.38
CA ASN A 61 0.14 -20.32 -7.66
C ASN A 61 1.65 -20.23 -7.43
N GLY A 62 2.28 -19.11 -7.81
CA GLY A 62 3.69 -18.84 -7.54
C GLY A 62 4.00 -18.77 -6.04
N MET A 63 3.18 -18.10 -5.27
CA MET A 63 3.31 -18.03 -3.81
C MET A 63 3.19 -19.42 -3.16
N ARG A 64 2.17 -20.19 -3.55
CA ARG A 64 1.97 -21.57 -3.05
C ARG A 64 3.12 -22.50 -3.46
N TRP A 65 3.62 -22.40 -4.70
CA TRP A 65 4.76 -23.18 -5.17
C TRP A 65 6.03 -22.88 -4.36
N LEU A 66 6.22 -21.63 -3.92
CA LEU A 66 7.32 -21.24 -3.04
C LEU A 66 7.11 -21.65 -1.58
N GLY A 67 5.96 -22.19 -1.22
CA GLY A 67 5.61 -22.51 0.17
C GLY A 67 5.35 -21.28 1.04
N LEU A 68 5.03 -20.13 0.44
CA LEU A 68 4.73 -18.87 1.13
C LEU A 68 3.20 -18.77 1.31
N ASP A 69 2.70 -19.38 2.37
CA ASP A 69 1.32 -19.26 2.81
C ASP A 69 1.05 -17.89 3.46
N TRP A 70 -0.19 -17.43 3.41
CA TRP A 70 -0.62 -16.17 4.02
C TRP A 70 -1.77 -16.38 5.01
N ASP A 71 -1.76 -15.55 6.07
CA ASP A 71 -2.74 -15.65 7.15
C ASP A 71 -4.01 -14.82 6.85
N GLU A 72 -3.86 -13.75 6.05
CA GLU A 72 -4.96 -12.92 5.59
C GLU A 72 -4.82 -12.64 4.10
N GLY A 73 -5.93 -12.64 3.37
CA GLY A 73 -5.93 -12.44 1.91
C GLY A 73 -7.23 -12.90 1.26
N HIS A 74 -7.22 -12.96 -0.06
CA HIS A 74 -8.39 -13.24 -0.88
C HIS A 74 -9.16 -14.51 -0.45
N ASP A 75 -8.44 -15.61 -0.23
CA ASP A 75 -9.00 -16.94 0.08
C ASP A 75 -8.85 -17.34 1.56
N ALA A 76 -8.00 -16.64 2.30
CA ALA A 76 -7.83 -16.84 3.74
C ALA A 76 -8.81 -15.98 4.57
N GLY A 77 -9.37 -14.93 3.96
CA GLY A 77 -10.18 -13.96 4.72
C GLY A 77 -9.32 -13.08 5.63
N GLY A 78 -9.89 -12.63 6.73
CA GLY A 78 -9.23 -11.79 7.75
C GLY A 78 -10.07 -10.57 8.14
N ALA A 79 -9.61 -9.85 9.18
CA ALA A 79 -10.38 -8.75 9.77
C ALA A 79 -10.27 -7.42 9.00
N CYS A 80 -9.26 -7.28 8.13
CA CYS A 80 -8.92 -6.02 7.45
C CYS A 80 -9.26 -6.02 5.95
N GLY A 81 -10.11 -6.96 5.49
CA GLY A 81 -10.56 -7.01 4.10
C GLY A 81 -11.40 -5.79 3.66
N PRO A 82 -11.73 -5.71 2.38
CA PRO A 82 -11.32 -6.61 1.29
C PRO A 82 -9.84 -6.50 0.94
N TYR A 83 -9.28 -7.56 0.33
CA TYR A 83 -7.84 -7.68 0.02
C TYR A 83 -7.51 -7.46 -1.47
N PHE A 84 -8.46 -6.94 -2.24
CA PHE A 84 -8.25 -6.38 -3.57
C PHE A 84 -8.44 -4.86 -3.50
N GLN A 85 -7.50 -4.09 -4.03
CA GLN A 85 -7.61 -2.63 -4.01
C GLN A 85 -8.83 -2.11 -4.78
N SER A 86 -9.20 -2.77 -5.88
CA SER A 86 -10.42 -2.46 -6.66
C SER A 86 -11.72 -2.52 -5.85
N GLN A 87 -11.74 -3.25 -4.74
CA GLN A 87 -12.90 -3.42 -3.86
C GLN A 87 -12.91 -2.45 -2.67
N ARG A 88 -11.94 -1.53 -2.57
CA ARG A 88 -11.72 -0.67 -1.39
C ARG A 88 -12.10 0.80 -1.61
N SER A 89 -12.78 1.12 -2.70
CA SER A 89 -13.11 2.51 -3.09
C SER A 89 -13.80 3.29 -1.98
N GLU A 90 -14.76 2.69 -1.26
CA GLU A 90 -15.45 3.34 -0.14
C GLU A 90 -14.53 3.66 1.04
N ILE A 91 -13.50 2.83 1.25
CA ILE A 91 -12.48 3.07 2.28
C ILE A 91 -11.64 4.29 1.89
N TYR A 92 -11.23 4.38 0.63
CA TYR A 92 -10.45 5.50 0.10
C TYR A 92 -11.24 6.81 0.17
N GLU A 93 -12.53 6.81 -0.24
CA GLU A 93 -13.39 7.99 -0.14
C GLU A 93 -13.53 8.46 1.32
N ARG A 94 -13.73 7.54 2.25
CA ARG A 94 -13.85 7.88 3.67
C ARG A 94 -12.57 8.52 4.23
N TRP A 95 -11.39 8.02 3.84
CA TRP A 95 -10.12 8.61 4.26
C TRP A 95 -9.84 9.94 3.57
N PHE A 96 -10.21 10.06 2.29
CA PHE A 96 -10.13 11.33 1.57
C PHE A 96 -11.00 12.40 2.23
N GLU A 97 -12.23 12.08 2.61
CA GLU A 97 -13.11 13.01 3.32
C GLU A 97 -12.55 13.45 4.68
N LYS A 98 -11.87 12.55 5.40
CA LYS A 98 -11.14 12.93 6.62
C LYS A 98 -10.04 13.95 6.34
N LEU A 99 -9.26 13.77 5.28
CA LEU A 99 -8.23 14.73 4.89
C LEU A 99 -8.84 16.07 4.48
N ARG A 100 -9.95 16.06 3.76
CA ARG A 100 -10.66 17.25 3.32
C ARG A 100 -11.22 18.03 4.51
N THR A 101 -11.85 17.36 5.44
CA THR A 101 -12.39 17.97 6.66
C THR A 101 -11.30 18.57 7.57
N ALA A 102 -10.11 17.94 7.55
CA ALA A 102 -8.94 18.41 8.31
C ALA A 102 -8.12 19.49 7.57
N ASP A 103 -8.61 20.02 6.43
CA ASP A 103 -7.89 20.97 5.56
C ASP A 103 -6.49 20.50 5.13
N ARG A 104 -6.34 19.16 4.97
CA ARG A 104 -5.06 18.56 4.56
C ARG A 104 -4.96 18.37 3.05
N VAL A 105 -6.01 18.67 2.31
CA VAL A 105 -6.03 18.62 0.83
C VAL A 105 -6.67 19.87 0.26
N TYR A 106 -6.23 20.24 -0.94
CA TYR A 106 -6.75 21.38 -1.69
C TYR A 106 -6.79 21.06 -3.19
N GLN A 107 -7.62 21.80 -3.93
CA GLN A 107 -7.70 21.66 -5.40
C GLN A 107 -6.66 22.53 -6.09
N ASP A 108 -6.00 21.93 -7.10
CA ASP A 108 -5.10 22.60 -8.01
C ASP A 108 -5.25 21.96 -9.41
N GLU A 109 -5.54 22.79 -10.41
CA GLU A 109 -5.78 22.35 -11.81
C GLU A 109 -6.76 21.15 -11.96
N GLY A 110 -7.79 21.12 -11.11
CA GLY A 110 -8.81 20.07 -11.10
C GLY A 110 -8.41 18.79 -10.32
N ALA A 111 -7.18 18.64 -9.94
CA ALA A 111 -6.72 17.56 -9.09
C ALA A 111 -6.73 17.97 -7.61
N TRP A 112 -6.71 16.99 -6.70
CA TRP A 112 -6.56 17.23 -5.28
C TRP A 112 -5.14 16.90 -4.85
N ARG A 113 -4.49 17.84 -4.14
CA ARG A 113 -3.15 17.71 -3.60
C ARG A 113 -3.16 17.61 -2.09
N PHE A 114 -2.26 16.80 -1.54
CA PHE A 114 -2.00 16.71 -0.10
C PHE A 114 -1.07 17.85 0.32
N ARG A 115 -1.49 18.62 1.33
CA ARG A 115 -0.72 19.71 1.90
C ARG A 115 0.28 19.19 2.92
N PHE A 116 1.55 19.16 2.57
CA PHE A 116 2.60 18.83 3.53
C PHE A 116 2.76 19.91 4.60
N GLU A 117 3.00 19.49 5.83
CA GLU A 117 3.47 20.39 6.86
C GLU A 117 4.91 20.80 6.53
N ARG A 118 5.14 22.11 6.44
CA ARG A 118 6.46 22.66 6.06
C ARG A 118 7.44 22.63 7.24
N ARG A 119 7.75 21.42 7.70
CA ARG A 119 8.68 21.13 8.79
C ARG A 119 9.47 19.85 8.53
N PRO A 120 10.62 19.67 9.18
CA PRO A 120 11.31 18.37 9.15
C PRO A 120 10.46 17.28 9.82
N VAL A 121 10.49 16.09 9.25
CA VAL A 121 9.87 14.89 9.80
C VAL A 121 10.93 13.81 9.94
N THR A 122 11.12 13.32 11.16
CA THR A 122 12.04 12.21 11.44
C THR A 122 11.28 10.91 11.54
N VAL A 123 11.74 9.91 10.80
CA VAL A 123 11.24 8.54 10.81
C VAL A 123 12.32 7.64 11.42
N HIS A 124 11.95 6.78 12.35
CA HIS A 124 12.85 5.75 12.89
C HIS A 124 12.76 4.49 12.02
N ASP A 125 13.61 4.43 11.01
CA ASP A 125 13.68 3.27 10.12
C ASP A 125 14.41 2.11 10.79
N LEU A 126 13.89 0.90 10.65
CA LEU A 126 14.44 -0.30 11.30
C LEU A 126 15.80 -0.74 10.74
N VAL A 127 16.15 -0.30 9.52
CA VAL A 127 17.40 -0.66 8.83
C VAL A 127 18.37 0.51 8.80
N CYS A 128 17.88 1.71 8.46
CA CYS A 128 18.69 2.90 8.28
C CYS A 128 18.82 3.76 9.55
N GLY A 129 18.07 3.44 10.61
CA GLY A 129 18.03 4.26 11.83
C GLY A 129 17.19 5.53 11.64
N GLU A 130 17.62 6.65 12.20
CA GLU A 130 16.89 7.90 12.08
C GLU A 130 17.09 8.54 10.70
N VAL A 131 15.99 8.71 9.96
CA VAL A 131 15.97 9.38 8.65
C VAL A 131 15.10 10.63 8.78
N THR A 132 15.68 11.80 8.53
CA THR A 132 14.95 13.07 8.56
C THR A 132 14.72 13.59 7.15
N ILE A 133 13.46 13.85 6.80
CA ILE A 133 13.05 14.48 5.53
C ILE A 133 12.63 15.90 5.85
N ASP A 134 13.21 16.85 5.14
CA ASP A 134 12.89 18.28 5.32
C ASP A 134 11.87 18.75 4.27
N TYR A 135 10.63 18.98 4.71
CA TYR A 135 9.53 19.43 3.86
C TYR A 135 9.42 20.97 3.77
N ARG A 136 10.36 21.74 4.31
CA ARG A 136 10.32 23.21 4.22
C ARG A 136 10.57 23.73 2.82
N ASP A 137 11.33 23.02 2.01
CA ASP A 137 11.62 23.39 0.63
C ASP A 137 10.61 22.73 -0.34
N GLU A 138 9.66 23.52 -0.82
CA GLU A 138 8.62 23.07 -1.75
C GLU A 138 9.19 22.65 -3.11
N SER A 139 10.34 23.19 -3.52
CA SER A 139 10.96 22.83 -4.81
C SER A 139 11.45 21.39 -4.82
N ASN A 140 11.91 20.88 -3.69
CA ASN A 140 12.38 19.51 -3.52
C ASN A 140 11.29 18.55 -3.04
N THR A 141 10.27 19.07 -2.34
CA THR A 141 9.18 18.27 -1.77
C THR A 141 7.81 18.92 -2.06
N PRO A 142 7.39 18.96 -3.33
CA PRO A 142 6.10 19.54 -3.70
C PRO A 142 4.93 18.75 -3.12
N ASP A 143 3.81 19.45 -2.92
CA ASP A 143 2.57 18.82 -2.49
C ASP A 143 2.13 17.77 -3.52
N MET A 144 1.88 16.53 -3.05
CA MET A 144 1.60 15.41 -3.95
C MET A 144 0.12 15.35 -4.32
N VAL A 145 -0.16 14.99 -5.58
CA VAL A 145 -1.51 14.63 -5.99
C VAL A 145 -1.96 13.39 -5.23
N VAL A 146 -3.16 13.43 -4.66
CA VAL A 146 -3.80 12.29 -3.99
C VAL A 146 -5.04 11.80 -4.76
N ARG A 147 -5.71 12.71 -5.51
CA ARG A 147 -6.83 12.38 -6.36
C ARG A 147 -6.72 13.15 -7.68
N ARG A 148 -6.84 12.47 -8.81
CA ARG A 148 -6.76 13.07 -10.15
C ARG A 148 -8.05 13.83 -10.50
N SER A 149 -7.98 14.62 -11.55
CA SER A 149 -9.14 15.37 -12.08
C SER A 149 -10.27 14.48 -12.60
N ASP A 150 -9.97 13.23 -13.00
CA ASP A 150 -10.95 12.21 -13.39
C ASP A 150 -11.62 11.53 -12.19
N GLY A 151 -11.25 11.91 -10.96
CA GLY A 151 -11.77 11.38 -9.71
C GLY A 151 -11.04 10.13 -9.20
N SER A 152 -10.08 9.58 -9.94
CA SER A 152 -9.31 8.40 -9.49
C SER A 152 -8.28 8.77 -8.43
N PHE A 153 -8.10 7.89 -7.45
CA PHE A 153 -7.03 8.03 -6.46
C PHE A 153 -5.68 7.61 -7.02
N VAL A 154 -4.60 8.23 -6.53
CA VAL A 154 -3.25 7.85 -6.93
C VAL A 154 -2.69 6.75 -6.04
N PHE A 155 -1.74 5.99 -6.58
CA PHE A 155 -1.09 4.87 -5.90
C PHE A 155 -0.58 5.21 -4.49
N HIS A 156 0.12 6.32 -4.32
CA HIS A 156 0.67 6.70 -3.00
C HIS A 156 -0.42 6.91 -1.94
N PHE A 157 -1.56 7.49 -2.30
CA PHE A 157 -2.67 7.68 -1.38
C PHE A 157 -3.29 6.35 -0.97
N VAL A 158 -3.65 5.50 -1.96
CA VAL A 158 -4.29 4.22 -1.67
C VAL A 158 -3.38 3.31 -0.85
N ASN A 159 -2.09 3.31 -1.14
CA ASN A 159 -1.11 2.50 -0.41
C ASN A 159 -1.02 2.87 1.07
N VAL A 160 -0.96 4.18 1.37
CA VAL A 160 -0.95 4.66 2.77
C VAL A 160 -2.24 4.28 3.49
N VAL A 161 -3.40 4.45 2.85
CA VAL A 161 -4.70 4.07 3.43
C VAL A 161 -4.79 2.57 3.69
N ASP A 162 -4.20 1.77 2.82
CA ASP A 162 -4.21 0.31 2.95
C ASP A 162 -3.28 -0.22 4.05
N ASP A 163 -2.29 0.55 4.45
CA ASP A 163 -1.28 0.16 5.44
C ASP A 163 -1.58 0.74 6.85
N ILE A 164 -2.70 1.47 7.02
CA ILE A 164 -3.22 1.93 8.32
C ILE A 164 -4.17 0.89 8.91
#